data_50b7d777831456cd2e6ca36aed36bd56
#
_entry.id   50b7d777831456cd2e6ca36aed36bd56
#
_cell.length_a   1.000
_cell.length_b   1.000
_cell.length_c   1.000
_cell.angle_alpha   90.00
_cell.angle_beta   90.00
_cell.angle_gamma   90.00
#
_symmetry.space_group_name_H-M   'P 1'
#
loop_
_entity.id
_entity.type
_entity.pdbx_description
1 polymer ?
#
loop_
_entity_poly.entity_id
_entity_poly.type
_entity_poly.pdbx_seq_one_letter_code
_entity_poly.pdbx_strand_id
1 'polypeptide(L)'
;MQNQTHVYTAKELSQLQQINWEVQNFLEVATNQAYLYASSGRKNLRCVTQKEIAQRAKPILENIGYTVTIIPFDPSPGMPAYYEVLIGW
;
A
#
# COMPACT_ATOMS: atom_id res chain seq x y z
N MET A 1 -26.09 4.36 23.76
CA MET A 1 -24.94 4.31 23.01
C MET A 1 -23.73 4.12 23.86
N GLN A 2 -22.89 3.31 23.39
CA GLN A 2 -21.83 2.96 24.20
C GLN A 2 -20.57 3.51 23.64
N ASN A 3 -19.84 4.15 24.40
CA ASN A 3 -18.59 4.67 23.99
C ASN A 3 -17.54 3.84 24.59
N GLN A 4 -16.90 3.11 23.72
CA GLN A 4 -15.79 2.37 24.17
C GLN A 4 -14.58 3.24 24.10
N THR A 5 -13.98 3.51 25.23
CA THR A 5 -12.80 4.35 25.28
C THR A 5 -11.60 3.46 25.28
N HIS A 6 -10.79 3.58 24.26
CA HIS A 6 -9.52 2.88 24.18
C HIS A 6 -8.40 3.85 24.53
N VAL A 7 -7.54 3.43 25.43
CA VAL A 7 -6.39 4.23 25.82
C VAL A 7 -5.20 3.74 25.00
N TYR A 8 -4.71 4.58 24.10
CA TYR A 8 -3.59 4.22 23.24
C TYR A 8 -2.27 4.43 23.94
N THR A 9 -1.38 3.45 23.82
CA THR A 9 -0.03 3.60 24.35
C THR A 9 0.84 4.37 23.35
N ALA A 10 1.95 4.91 23.84
CA ALA A 10 2.89 5.60 22.96
C ALA A 10 3.43 4.67 21.88
N LYS A 11 3.61 3.39 22.22
CA LYS A 11 4.08 2.40 21.27
C LYS A 11 3.06 2.18 20.15
N GLU A 12 1.77 2.11 20.50
CA GLU A 12 0.72 1.96 19.50
C GLU A 12 0.67 3.15 18.55
N LEU A 13 0.82 4.37 19.09
CA LEU A 13 0.80 5.56 18.26
C LEU A 13 2.02 5.62 17.33
N SER A 14 3.18 5.21 17.82
CA SER A 14 4.39 5.18 16.99
C SER A 14 4.26 4.18 15.85
N GLN A 15 3.69 3.02 16.12
CA GLN A 15 3.48 2.00 15.08
C GLN A 15 2.48 2.48 14.04
N LEU A 16 1.41 3.13 14.48
CA LEU A 16 0.41 3.67 13.56
C LEU A 16 1.01 4.76 12.69
N GLN A 17 1.82 5.65 13.26
CA GLN A 17 2.49 6.71 12.53
C GLN A 17 3.43 6.14 11.48
N GLN A 18 4.20 5.12 11.83
CA GLN A 18 5.14 4.49 10.91
C GLN A 18 4.43 3.86 9.73
N ILE A 19 3.36 3.13 9.99
CA ILE A 19 2.60 2.48 8.92
C ILE A 19 1.98 3.51 7.99
N ASN A 20 1.39 4.56 8.55
CA ASN A 20 0.79 5.62 7.73
C ASN A 20 1.84 6.31 6.86
N TRP A 21 3.03 6.54 7.38
CA TRP A 21 4.11 7.13 6.62
C TRP A 21 4.54 6.22 5.47
N GLU A 22 4.66 4.93 5.74
CA GLU A 22 5.05 3.97 4.72
C GLU A 22 4.00 3.85 3.61
N VAL A 23 2.71 3.86 3.97
CA VAL A 23 1.63 3.85 2.99
C VAL A 23 1.68 5.11 2.14
N GLN A 24 1.86 6.26 2.76
CA GLN A 24 1.92 7.52 2.03
C GLN A 24 3.10 7.54 1.08
N ASN A 25 4.25 7.08 1.53
CA ASN A 25 5.43 7.00 0.69
C ASN A 25 5.21 6.06 -0.50
N PHE A 26 4.59 4.91 -0.25
CA PHE A 26 4.27 3.98 -1.32
C PHE A 26 3.34 4.62 -2.36
N LEU A 27 2.31 5.32 -1.91
CA LEU A 27 1.36 5.98 -2.81
C LEU A 27 2.06 7.02 -3.67
N GLU A 28 2.95 7.80 -3.10
CA GLU A 28 3.67 8.83 -3.85
C GLU A 28 4.57 8.20 -4.91
N VAL A 29 5.34 7.19 -4.54
CA VAL A 29 6.23 6.51 -5.48
C VAL A 29 5.43 5.83 -6.58
N ALA A 30 4.37 5.12 -6.22
CA ALA A 30 3.57 4.39 -7.20
C ALA A 30 2.88 5.33 -8.19
N THR A 31 2.30 6.42 -7.72
CA THR A 31 1.62 7.36 -8.62
C THR A 31 2.58 8.15 -9.47
N ASN A 32 3.78 8.45 -8.97
CA ASN A 32 4.80 9.08 -9.78
C ASN A 32 5.30 8.14 -10.88
N GLN A 33 5.47 6.87 -10.58
CA GLN A 33 5.84 5.88 -11.59
C GLN A 33 4.72 5.68 -12.60
N ALA A 34 3.47 5.70 -12.15
CA ALA A 34 2.32 5.61 -13.04
C ALA A 34 2.33 6.76 -14.05
N TYR A 35 2.65 7.97 -13.61
CA TYR A 35 2.76 9.12 -14.48
C TYR A 35 3.83 8.90 -15.55
N LEU A 36 5.01 8.42 -15.14
CA LEU A 36 6.10 8.16 -16.08
C LEU A 36 5.74 7.07 -17.08
N TYR A 37 5.08 6.00 -16.61
CA TYR A 37 4.66 4.90 -17.47
C TYR A 37 3.59 5.35 -18.45
N ALA A 38 2.61 6.12 -17.99
CA ALA A 38 1.58 6.66 -18.85
C ALA A 38 2.17 7.59 -19.92
N SER A 39 3.17 8.36 -19.54
CA SER A 39 3.87 9.25 -20.47
C SER A 39 4.58 8.48 -21.56
N SER A 40 4.96 7.23 -21.34
CA SER A 40 5.55 6.38 -22.37
C SER A 40 4.54 5.46 -23.05
N GLY A 41 3.25 5.67 -22.84
CA GLY A 41 2.20 4.92 -23.50
C GLY A 41 1.79 3.64 -22.81
N ARG A 42 2.26 3.37 -21.60
CA ARG A 42 1.86 2.20 -20.84
C ARG A 42 0.58 2.47 -20.06
N LYS A 43 -0.13 1.40 -19.72
CA LYS A 43 -1.41 1.50 -19.02
C LYS A 43 -1.41 0.85 -17.64
N ASN A 44 -0.29 0.30 -17.23
CA ASN A 44 -0.18 -0.35 -15.93
C ASN A 44 1.26 -0.40 -15.48
N LEU A 45 1.41 -0.68 -14.20
CA LEU A 45 2.73 -0.92 -13.62
C LEU A 45 2.63 -2.01 -12.56
N ARG A 46 3.78 -2.59 -12.24
CA ARG A 46 3.90 -3.60 -11.21
C ARG A 46 4.87 -3.08 -10.16
N CYS A 47 4.51 -3.21 -8.91
CA CYS A 47 5.42 -2.94 -7.82
C CYS A 47 5.28 -4.00 -6.73
N VAL A 48 6.21 -3.97 -5.79
CA VAL A 48 6.25 -4.95 -4.70
C VAL A 48 6.35 -4.17 -3.42
N THR A 49 5.55 -4.57 -2.42
CA THR A 49 5.60 -3.94 -1.10
C THR A 49 5.17 -4.94 -0.05
N GLN A 50 5.27 -4.54 1.22
CA GLN A 50 4.83 -5.40 2.31
C GLN A 50 3.32 -5.57 2.27
N LYS A 51 2.87 -6.72 2.77
CA LYS A 51 1.46 -7.10 2.76
C LYS A 51 0.56 -5.99 3.32
N GLU A 52 0.92 -5.46 4.48
CA GLU A 52 0.06 -4.49 5.15
C GLU A 52 -0.02 -3.18 4.38
N ILE A 53 1.09 -2.76 3.80
CA ILE A 53 1.12 -1.54 2.99
C ILE A 53 0.26 -1.73 1.74
N ALA A 54 0.38 -2.88 1.07
CA ALA A 54 -0.42 -3.18 -0.10
C ALA A 54 -1.91 -3.14 0.22
N GLN A 55 -2.31 -3.77 1.32
CA GLN A 55 -3.71 -3.84 1.71
C GLN A 55 -4.29 -2.47 2.07
N ARG A 56 -3.49 -1.62 2.68
CA ARG A 56 -3.95 -0.27 3.05
C ARG A 56 -3.96 0.68 1.86
N ALA A 57 -3.03 0.53 0.93
CA ALA A 57 -2.95 1.39 -0.24
C ALA A 57 -4.04 1.09 -1.28
N LYS A 58 -4.46 -0.17 -1.39
CA LYS A 58 -5.42 -0.57 -2.42
C LYS A 58 -6.69 0.26 -2.42
N PRO A 59 -7.45 0.38 -1.31
CA PRO A 59 -8.68 1.17 -1.36
C PRO A 59 -8.43 2.65 -1.65
N ILE A 60 -7.29 3.18 -1.23
CA ILE A 60 -6.98 4.58 -1.49
C ILE A 60 -6.76 4.80 -2.98
N LEU A 61 -5.99 3.92 -3.63
CA LEU A 61 -5.75 4.01 -5.06
C LEU A 61 -7.03 3.79 -5.87
N GLU A 62 -7.85 2.81 -5.47
CA GLU A 62 -9.11 2.56 -6.16
C GLU A 62 -10.05 3.75 -6.05
N ASN A 63 -10.04 4.40 -4.91
CA ASN A 63 -10.91 5.55 -4.68
C ASN A 63 -10.57 6.75 -5.57
N ILE A 64 -9.35 6.83 -6.06
CA ILE A 64 -8.95 7.91 -6.97
C ILE A 64 -8.85 7.44 -8.42
N GLY A 65 -9.39 6.27 -8.73
CA GLY A 65 -9.61 5.85 -10.11
C GLY A 65 -8.70 4.77 -10.66
N TYR A 66 -7.74 4.29 -9.88
CA TYR A 66 -6.87 3.21 -10.35
C TYR A 66 -7.55 1.86 -10.18
N THR A 67 -7.15 0.90 -11.01
CA THR A 67 -7.47 -0.51 -10.77
C THR A 67 -6.27 -1.13 -10.05
N VAL A 68 -6.53 -1.91 -9.02
CA VAL A 68 -5.47 -2.48 -8.20
C VAL A 68 -5.72 -3.96 -7.98
N THR A 69 -4.73 -4.77 -8.31
CA THR A 69 -4.76 -6.21 -8.05
C THR A 69 -3.57 -6.55 -7.17
N ILE A 70 -3.84 -7.22 -6.06
CA ILE A 70 -2.79 -7.65 -5.14
C ILE A 70 -2.59 -9.14 -5.31
N ILE A 71 -1.34 -9.56 -5.54
CA ILE A 71 -0.98 -10.96 -5.72
C ILE A 71 -0.09 -11.35 -4.56
N PRO A 72 -0.56 -12.25 -3.67
CA PRO A 72 0.27 -12.71 -2.56
C PRO A 72 1.49 -13.48 -3.08
N PHE A 73 2.60 -13.29 -2.43
CA PHE A 73 3.82 -14.00 -2.74
C PHE A 73 4.22 -14.84 -1.53
N ASP A 74 4.43 -16.15 -1.75
CA ASP A 74 4.84 -17.04 -0.68
C ASP A 74 6.36 -17.04 -0.59
N PRO A 75 6.92 -16.34 0.39
CA PRO A 75 8.37 -16.28 0.52
C PRO A 75 8.91 -17.59 1.07
N SER A 76 10.20 -17.84 0.82
CA SER A 76 10.92 -18.93 1.47
C SER A 76 10.95 -18.70 2.97
N PRO A 77 11.09 -19.76 3.78
CA PRO A 77 11.21 -19.60 5.22
C PRO A 77 12.29 -18.60 5.60
N GLY A 78 11.96 -17.71 6.51
CA GLY A 78 12.88 -16.70 7.00
C GLY A 78 12.86 -15.39 6.22
N MET A 79 12.09 -15.29 5.13
CA MET A 79 11.97 -14.06 4.38
C MET A 79 10.68 -13.31 4.79
N PRO A 80 10.70 -11.97 4.76
CA PRO A 80 9.49 -11.21 5.07
C PRO A 80 8.42 -11.42 4.00
N ALA A 81 7.17 -11.41 4.42
CA ALA A 81 6.05 -11.52 3.50
C ALA A 81 5.90 -10.21 2.73
N TYR A 82 5.77 -10.30 1.40
CA TYR A 82 5.44 -9.15 0.58
C TYR A 82 4.52 -9.58 -0.55
N TYR A 83 3.91 -8.60 -1.19
CA TYR A 83 2.92 -8.83 -2.23
C TYR A 83 3.30 -8.04 -3.48
N GLU A 84 2.94 -8.58 -4.63
CA GLU A 84 2.96 -7.81 -5.85
C GLU A 84 1.68 -7.00 -5.94
N VAL A 85 1.82 -5.77 -6.42
CA VAL A 85 0.70 -4.86 -6.61
C VAL A 85 0.69 -4.44 -8.08
N LEU A 86 -0.37 -4.81 -8.78
CA LEU A 86 -0.58 -4.43 -10.17
C LEU A 86 -1.52 -3.25 -10.19
N ILE A 87 -1.06 -2.14 -10.72
CA ILE A 87 -1.83 -0.89 -10.75
C ILE A 87 -2.08 -0.52 -12.20
N GLY A 88 -3.35 -0.28 -12.53
CA GLY A 88 -3.74 0.08 -13.87
C GLY A 88 -4.53 1.38 -13.89
N TRP A 89 -4.62 1.95 -15.06
CA TRP A 89 -5.40 3.19 -15.27
C TRP A 89 -6.03 3.24 -16.70
#